data_20737510d8f1a715fd64cc2f74f866ca
#
_entry.id   20737510d8f1a715fd64cc2f74f866ca
#
_cell.length_a   1.000
_cell.length_b   1.000
_cell.length_c   1.000
_cell.angle_alpha   90.00
_cell.angle_beta   90.00
_cell.angle_gamma   90.00
#
_symmetry.space_group_name_H-M   'P 1'
#
loop_
_entity.id
_entity.type
_entity.pdbx_description
1 polymer ?
#
loop_
_entity_poly.entity_id
_entity_poly.type
_entity_poly.pdbx_seq_one_letter_code
_entity_poly.pdbx_strand_id
1 'polypeptide(L)'
;MDWRLVPEEMLDGAVSMALDEVAAETVAAGGPATVRLYRWLPSTLSLGYGNDADVVDWEFCEEMGITVTRRPTGGGAIYHGSAEDIAYSIIAPAEEFSGDVTESYRQLLEPVVEAFETFGVDVSFADDEREAIWSPACYLRELDPAHDLVGPDGRKIAGNAQYRTRDAIVQHGSLSFDVDAETHLGCFEDPPVTADEFEERVCGALEFREHDDVVETGVGALGGYDLHRSRLVADLEDALSEWAGAEEGEWTDAETDRAGEILDAKYGADEWVRGRTDPLD
;
A
#
# COMPACT_ATOMS: atom_id res chain seq x y z
N MET A 1 7.47 22.81 -8.26
CA MET A 1 7.79 21.90 -7.16
C MET A 1 8.71 20.83 -7.71
N ASP A 2 9.76 20.49 -6.97
CA ASP A 2 10.66 19.43 -7.39
C ASP A 2 10.13 18.10 -6.86
N TRP A 3 10.07 17.09 -7.73
CA TRP A 3 9.65 15.73 -7.40
C TRP A 3 10.81 14.76 -7.58
N ARG A 4 10.87 13.75 -6.72
CA ARG A 4 11.73 12.58 -6.92
C ARG A 4 10.90 11.30 -6.98
N LEU A 5 11.33 10.37 -7.82
CA LEU A 5 10.89 8.97 -7.80
C LEU A 5 11.94 8.15 -7.05
N VAL A 6 11.54 7.46 -5.99
CA VAL A 6 12.35 6.39 -5.38
C VAL A 6 11.82 5.07 -5.93
N PRO A 7 12.61 4.35 -6.76
CA PRO A 7 12.20 3.07 -7.35
C PRO A 7 11.92 2.00 -6.27
N GLU A 8 11.32 0.87 -6.68
CA GLU A 8 10.93 -0.18 -5.74
C GLU A 8 12.08 -0.62 -4.84
N GLU A 9 11.94 -0.42 -3.54
CA GLU A 9 12.85 -0.89 -2.50
C GLU A 9 12.25 -2.07 -1.74
N MET A 10 13.07 -3.04 -1.32
CA MET A 10 12.63 -4.11 -0.42
C MET A 10 12.91 -3.71 1.02
N LEU A 11 11.86 -3.42 1.80
CA LEU A 11 11.98 -2.83 3.11
C LEU A 11 11.06 -3.53 4.14
N ASP A 12 11.52 -3.53 5.39
CA ASP A 12 10.65 -3.85 6.53
C ASP A 12 9.48 -2.86 6.64
N GLY A 13 8.32 -3.35 7.08
CA GLY A 13 7.11 -2.54 7.14
C GLY A 13 7.23 -1.33 8.06
N ALA A 14 7.90 -1.45 9.20
CA ALA A 14 8.12 -0.35 10.11
C ALA A 14 9.08 0.70 9.51
N VAL A 15 10.10 0.26 8.77
CA VAL A 15 11.00 1.15 8.01
C VAL A 15 10.23 1.91 6.93
N SER A 16 9.35 1.22 6.18
CA SER A 16 8.53 1.86 5.15
C SER A 16 7.65 2.96 5.70
N MET A 17 7.04 2.76 6.87
CA MET A 17 6.23 3.79 7.53
C MET A 17 7.08 4.96 8.06
N ALA A 18 8.28 4.69 8.57
CA ALA A 18 9.21 5.73 9.00
C ALA A 18 9.66 6.61 7.83
N LEU A 19 9.92 6.02 6.66
CA LEU A 19 10.32 6.77 5.46
C LEU A 19 9.18 7.64 4.90
N ASP A 20 7.92 7.19 4.98
CA ASP A 20 6.77 8.03 4.61
C ASP A 20 6.67 9.26 5.52
N GLU A 21 6.91 9.10 6.83
CA GLU A 21 6.91 10.21 7.79
C GLU A 21 8.07 11.17 7.53
N VAL A 22 9.27 10.67 7.27
CA VAL A 22 10.44 11.49 6.89
C VAL A 22 10.19 12.27 5.60
N ALA A 23 9.59 11.63 4.58
CA ALA A 23 9.24 12.34 3.33
C ALA A 23 8.27 13.49 3.60
N ALA A 24 7.31 13.30 4.52
CA ALA A 24 6.40 14.38 4.93
C ALA A 24 7.12 15.50 5.70
N GLU A 25 8.09 15.18 6.59
CA GLU A 25 8.95 16.17 7.23
C GLU A 25 9.80 16.92 6.20
N THR A 26 10.35 16.23 5.19
CA THR A 26 11.13 16.83 4.10
C THR A 26 10.30 17.82 3.29
N VAL A 27 9.08 17.44 2.92
CA VAL A 27 8.13 18.33 2.22
C VAL A 27 7.78 19.55 3.09
N ALA A 28 7.49 19.36 4.36
CA ALA A 28 7.17 20.45 5.29
C ALA A 28 8.34 21.42 5.49
N ALA A 29 9.59 20.95 5.32
CA ALA A 29 10.80 21.77 5.34
C ALA A 29 11.09 22.46 3.99
N GLY A 30 10.27 22.26 2.95
CA GLY A 30 10.45 22.83 1.62
C GLY A 30 11.37 22.03 0.70
N GLY A 31 11.63 20.77 1.05
CA GLY A 31 12.35 19.81 0.21
C GLY A 31 11.45 19.21 -0.90
N PRO A 32 11.98 18.24 -1.66
CA PRO A 32 11.26 17.66 -2.78
C PRO A 32 10.04 16.84 -2.32
N ALA A 33 9.00 16.84 -3.14
CA ALA A 33 7.92 15.87 -3.07
C ALA A 33 8.44 14.49 -3.53
N THR A 34 7.83 13.42 -3.05
CA THR A 34 8.31 12.06 -3.29
C THR A 34 7.18 11.17 -3.79
N VAL A 35 7.42 10.46 -4.88
CA VAL A 35 6.71 9.25 -5.27
C VAL A 35 7.64 8.07 -5.08
N ARG A 36 7.13 6.98 -4.52
CA ARG A 36 7.95 5.79 -4.25
C ARG A 36 7.15 4.52 -4.36
N LEU A 37 7.85 3.44 -4.71
CA LEU A 37 7.35 2.09 -4.61
C LEU A 37 8.16 1.30 -3.59
N TYR A 38 7.51 0.33 -2.95
CA TYR A 38 8.21 -0.54 -2.03
C TYR A 38 7.54 -1.90 -1.90
N ARG A 39 8.36 -2.87 -1.58
CA ARG A 39 8.00 -4.25 -1.34
C ARG A 39 8.23 -4.58 0.12
N TRP A 40 7.22 -5.12 0.77
CA TRP A 40 7.29 -5.52 2.17
C TRP A 40 8.16 -6.77 2.35
N LEU A 41 9.29 -6.66 3.01
CA LEU A 41 10.18 -7.78 3.25
C LEU A 41 10.76 -7.71 4.68
N PRO A 42 10.35 -8.63 5.58
CA PRO A 42 9.40 -9.73 5.35
C PRO A 42 7.97 -9.26 5.08
N SER A 43 7.08 -10.21 4.71
CA SER A 43 5.63 -9.93 4.64
C SER A 43 5.16 -9.29 5.94
N THR A 44 4.21 -8.37 5.86
CA THR A 44 3.86 -7.50 6.98
C THR A 44 2.34 -7.38 7.12
N LEU A 45 1.83 -7.45 8.34
CA LEU A 45 0.49 -6.99 8.69
C LEU A 45 0.58 -5.53 9.15
N SER A 46 -0.01 -4.60 8.43
CA SER A 46 -0.09 -3.20 8.86
C SER A 46 -1.46 -2.90 9.48
N LEU A 47 -1.48 -2.51 10.75
CA LEU A 47 -2.68 -2.01 11.42
C LEU A 47 -2.98 -0.58 10.95
N GLY A 48 -4.24 -0.27 10.66
CA GLY A 48 -4.66 1.12 10.55
C GLY A 48 -4.63 1.81 11.92
N TYR A 49 -4.51 3.14 11.95
CA TYR A 49 -4.43 3.91 13.20
C TYR A 49 -5.50 3.51 14.23
N GLY A 50 -6.74 3.31 13.79
CA GLY A 50 -7.88 2.99 14.65
C GLY A 50 -8.07 1.53 15.03
N ASN A 51 -7.30 0.58 14.45
CA ASN A 51 -7.46 -0.82 14.76
C ASN A 51 -7.04 -1.14 16.19
N ASP A 52 -7.81 -1.98 16.87
CA ASP A 52 -7.36 -2.62 18.11
C ASP A 52 -6.33 -3.69 17.79
N ALA A 53 -5.29 -3.80 18.60
CA ALA A 53 -4.24 -4.81 18.41
C ALA A 53 -4.72 -6.23 18.78
N ASP A 54 -5.84 -6.33 19.48
CA ASP A 54 -6.49 -7.59 19.88
C ASP A 54 -7.10 -8.36 18.69
N VAL A 55 -7.20 -7.71 17.52
CA VAL A 55 -7.68 -8.39 16.30
C VAL A 55 -6.59 -9.23 15.62
N VAL A 56 -5.34 -9.10 16.04
CA VAL A 56 -4.17 -9.76 15.43
C VAL A 56 -3.93 -11.11 16.08
N ASP A 57 -3.83 -12.16 15.28
CA ASP A 57 -3.24 -13.42 15.70
C ASP A 57 -1.70 -13.30 15.70
N TRP A 58 -1.18 -12.90 16.86
CA TRP A 58 0.26 -12.66 17.05
C TRP A 58 1.08 -13.95 16.98
N GLU A 59 0.51 -15.09 17.38
CA GLU A 59 1.19 -16.39 17.32
C GLU A 59 1.34 -16.83 15.86
N PHE A 60 0.28 -16.75 15.08
CA PHE A 60 0.33 -17.03 13.65
C PHE A 60 1.32 -16.11 12.92
N CYS A 61 1.29 -14.80 13.16
CA CYS A 61 2.22 -13.86 12.53
C CYS A 61 3.68 -14.21 12.85
N GLU A 62 4.00 -14.56 14.12
CA GLU A 62 5.34 -14.98 14.54
C GLU A 62 5.76 -16.29 13.87
N GLU A 63 4.90 -17.30 13.84
CA GLU A 63 5.18 -18.60 13.22
C GLU A 63 5.43 -18.50 11.72
N MET A 64 4.68 -17.60 11.03
CA MET A 64 4.81 -17.36 9.60
C MET A 64 5.92 -16.35 9.24
N GLY A 65 6.58 -15.75 10.23
CA GLY A 65 7.60 -14.72 10.02
C GLY A 65 7.04 -13.41 9.44
N ILE A 66 5.77 -13.11 9.75
CA ILE A 66 5.09 -11.89 9.35
C ILE A 66 5.35 -10.82 10.40
N THR A 67 5.89 -9.67 10.00
CA THR A 67 6.04 -8.54 10.91
C THR A 67 4.71 -7.80 11.08
N VAL A 68 4.52 -7.16 12.24
CA VAL A 68 3.33 -6.36 12.50
C VAL A 68 3.75 -4.92 12.78
N THR A 69 3.19 -3.97 12.06
CA THR A 69 3.38 -2.53 12.30
C THR A 69 2.05 -1.80 12.33
N ARG A 70 2.06 -0.52 12.64
CA ARG A 70 0.89 0.35 12.60
C ARG A 70 1.19 1.58 11.76
N ARG A 71 0.35 1.85 10.75
CA ARG A 71 0.45 3.04 9.92
C ARG A 71 -0.28 4.24 10.55
N PRO A 72 0.12 5.48 10.24
CA PRO A 72 -0.52 6.69 10.76
C PRO A 72 -1.89 6.97 10.11
N THR A 73 -2.18 6.30 8.98
CA THR A 73 -3.45 6.43 8.27
C THR A 73 -4.54 5.54 8.86
N GLY A 74 -5.78 5.88 8.57
CA GLY A 74 -6.96 5.08 8.93
C GLY A 74 -7.08 3.78 8.14
N GLY A 75 -8.28 3.22 8.13
CA GLY A 75 -8.62 1.97 7.45
C GLY A 75 -8.52 0.74 8.35
N GLY A 76 -8.81 -0.44 7.79
CA GLY A 76 -8.64 -1.74 8.44
C GLY A 76 -7.20 -2.23 8.38
N ALA A 77 -6.88 -3.28 9.13
CA ALA A 77 -5.60 -3.95 9.00
C ALA A 77 -5.49 -4.67 7.66
N ILE A 78 -4.28 -4.75 7.12
CA ILE A 78 -4.03 -5.36 5.81
C ILE A 78 -2.73 -6.15 5.84
N TYR A 79 -2.79 -7.39 5.37
CA TYR A 79 -1.63 -8.22 5.14
C TYR A 79 -1.03 -7.87 3.77
N HIS A 80 0.25 -7.59 3.78
CA HIS A 80 1.07 -7.31 2.61
C HIS A 80 2.02 -8.48 2.39
N GLY A 81 1.65 -9.35 1.48
CA GLY A 81 2.52 -10.44 1.06
C GLY A 81 3.70 -9.93 0.24
N SER A 82 4.89 -10.44 0.53
CA SER A 82 6.11 -9.93 -0.13
C SER A 82 6.17 -10.19 -1.63
N ALA A 83 5.39 -11.13 -2.15
CA ALA A 83 5.26 -11.41 -3.57
C ALA A 83 3.93 -10.89 -4.15
N GLU A 84 2.88 -10.91 -3.35
CA GLU A 84 1.48 -10.69 -3.72
C GLU A 84 1.09 -9.22 -3.75
N ASP A 85 1.81 -8.37 -3.00
CA ASP A 85 1.50 -6.95 -2.85
C ASP A 85 2.52 -6.06 -3.56
N ILE A 86 2.04 -4.91 -4.06
CA ILE A 86 2.86 -3.80 -4.51
C ILE A 86 2.40 -2.57 -3.75
N ALA A 87 3.31 -1.97 -2.99
CA ALA A 87 3.00 -0.77 -2.23
C ALA A 87 3.59 0.49 -2.88
N TYR A 88 2.86 1.58 -2.78
CA TYR A 88 3.32 2.88 -3.24
C TYR A 88 2.98 3.97 -2.22
N SER A 89 3.73 5.07 -2.27
CA SER A 89 3.40 6.31 -1.56
C SER A 89 3.64 7.53 -2.44
N ILE A 90 2.76 8.52 -2.30
CA ILE A 90 2.87 9.85 -2.89
C ILE A 90 2.86 10.86 -1.74
N ILE A 91 3.94 11.60 -1.57
CA ILE A 91 4.10 12.56 -0.48
C ILE A 91 4.38 13.94 -1.07
N ALA A 92 3.53 14.90 -0.79
CA ALA A 92 3.57 16.22 -1.42
C ALA A 92 3.06 17.34 -0.50
N PRO A 93 3.30 18.63 -0.83
CA PRO A 93 2.70 19.74 -0.14
C PRO A 93 1.17 19.68 -0.17
N ALA A 94 0.52 19.80 0.99
CA ALA A 94 -0.93 19.68 1.09
C ALA A 94 -1.69 20.75 0.30
N GLU A 95 -1.07 21.91 0.05
CA GLU A 95 -1.66 23.03 -0.69
C GLU A 95 -1.79 22.81 -2.20
N GLU A 96 -1.04 21.85 -2.76
CA GLU A 96 -1.06 21.52 -4.20
C GLU A 96 -2.29 20.65 -4.58
N PHE A 97 -2.97 20.07 -3.59
CA PHE A 97 -4.09 19.16 -3.82
C PHE A 97 -5.38 19.71 -3.23
N SER A 98 -6.49 19.29 -3.82
CA SER A 98 -7.83 19.71 -3.36
C SER A 98 -8.01 19.49 -1.86
N GLY A 99 -8.69 20.45 -1.21
CA GLY A 99 -9.15 20.30 0.17
C GLY A 99 -10.30 19.32 0.32
N ASP A 100 -10.98 18.98 -0.78
CA ASP A 100 -11.97 17.92 -0.85
C ASP A 100 -11.27 16.57 -0.90
N VAL A 101 -11.61 15.68 0.03
CA VAL A 101 -10.94 14.39 0.21
C VAL A 101 -11.16 13.49 -1.01
N THR A 102 -12.38 13.41 -1.52
CA THR A 102 -12.70 12.59 -2.69
C THR A 102 -11.97 13.06 -3.94
N GLU A 103 -11.91 14.37 -4.15
CA GLU A 103 -11.19 14.95 -5.28
C GLU A 103 -9.68 14.74 -5.16
N SER A 104 -9.11 14.87 -3.95
CA SER A 104 -7.69 14.61 -3.74
C SER A 104 -7.31 13.14 -3.98
N TYR A 105 -8.16 12.19 -3.57
CA TYR A 105 -7.96 10.78 -3.89
C TYR A 105 -7.96 10.54 -5.41
N ARG A 106 -8.90 11.15 -6.14
CA ARG A 106 -8.98 11.00 -7.60
C ARG A 106 -7.72 11.51 -8.30
N GLN A 107 -7.22 12.68 -7.86
CA GLN A 107 -6.00 13.27 -8.40
C GLN A 107 -4.77 12.38 -8.15
N LEU A 108 -4.63 11.84 -6.93
CA LEU A 108 -3.47 11.05 -6.53
C LEU A 108 -3.52 9.58 -7.02
N LEU A 109 -4.70 9.09 -7.38
CA LEU A 109 -4.88 7.73 -7.92
C LEU A 109 -4.85 7.68 -9.46
N GLU A 110 -4.87 8.82 -10.13
CA GLU A 110 -4.81 8.89 -11.60
C GLU A 110 -3.64 8.08 -12.18
N PRO A 111 -2.38 8.27 -11.72
CA PRO A 111 -1.25 7.50 -12.25
C PRO A 111 -1.33 6.00 -11.90
N VAL A 112 -1.97 5.63 -10.79
CA VAL A 112 -2.15 4.22 -10.44
C VAL A 112 -3.12 3.54 -11.40
N VAL A 113 -4.22 4.19 -11.74
CA VAL A 113 -5.19 3.68 -12.73
C VAL A 113 -4.53 3.55 -14.09
N GLU A 114 -3.77 4.56 -14.54
CA GLU A 114 -3.04 4.55 -15.80
C GLU A 114 -2.03 3.39 -15.89
N ALA A 115 -1.31 3.11 -14.80
CA ALA A 115 -0.38 1.99 -14.74
C ALA A 115 -1.07 0.64 -14.92
N PHE A 116 -2.24 0.44 -14.29
CA PHE A 116 -3.02 -0.78 -14.49
C PHE A 116 -3.53 -0.92 -15.92
N GLU A 117 -3.99 0.18 -16.54
CA GLU A 117 -4.39 0.18 -17.96
C GLU A 117 -3.22 -0.20 -18.87
N THR A 118 -2.02 0.35 -18.60
CA THR A 118 -0.78 0.02 -19.34
C THR A 118 -0.39 -1.45 -19.15
N PHE A 119 -0.56 -1.96 -17.94
CA PHE A 119 -0.37 -3.38 -17.63
C PHE A 119 -1.40 -4.28 -18.32
N GLY A 120 -2.53 -3.73 -18.74
CA GLY A 120 -3.61 -4.42 -19.46
C GLY A 120 -4.70 -4.96 -18.54
N VAL A 121 -4.89 -4.35 -17.40
CA VAL A 121 -6.00 -4.62 -16.46
C VAL A 121 -6.86 -3.36 -16.33
N ASP A 122 -8.14 -3.46 -16.69
CA ASP A 122 -9.09 -2.36 -16.59
C ASP A 122 -9.51 -2.15 -15.12
N VAL A 123 -9.00 -1.08 -14.51
CA VAL A 123 -9.24 -0.73 -13.11
C VAL A 123 -9.99 0.59 -13.05
N SER A 124 -10.98 0.67 -12.18
CA SER A 124 -11.76 1.88 -11.96
C SER A 124 -12.03 2.13 -10.48
N PHE A 125 -12.47 3.35 -10.15
CA PHE A 125 -13.08 3.59 -8.85
C PHE A 125 -14.35 2.75 -8.72
N ALA A 126 -14.64 2.27 -7.51
CA ALA A 126 -15.89 1.56 -7.24
C ALA A 126 -17.09 2.44 -7.63
N ASP A 127 -18.09 1.84 -8.29
CA ASP A 127 -19.30 2.56 -8.74
C ASP A 127 -20.27 2.83 -7.58
N ASP A 128 -20.41 1.86 -6.69
CA ASP A 128 -21.35 1.87 -5.58
C ASP A 128 -20.68 1.50 -4.25
N GLU A 129 -21.21 2.05 -3.17
CA GLU A 129 -20.85 1.61 -1.82
C GLU A 129 -21.34 0.18 -1.58
N ARG A 130 -20.48 -0.65 -0.95
CA ARG A 130 -20.87 -1.96 -0.44
C ARG A 130 -20.62 -2.04 1.04
N GLU A 131 -21.55 -2.63 1.77
CA GLU A 131 -21.40 -2.81 3.22
C GLU A 131 -20.17 -3.64 3.58
N ALA A 132 -19.61 -3.37 4.76
CA ALA A 132 -18.53 -4.15 5.32
C ALA A 132 -19.01 -5.58 5.62
N ILE A 133 -18.17 -6.55 5.31
CA ILE A 133 -18.32 -7.93 5.78
C ILE A 133 -17.73 -8.03 7.20
N TRP A 134 -16.54 -7.45 7.36
CA TRP A 134 -15.82 -7.45 8.64
C TRP A 134 -14.85 -6.27 8.71
N SER A 135 -15.14 -5.29 9.56
CA SER A 135 -14.44 -4.01 9.57
C SER A 135 -12.97 -4.03 10.04
N PRO A 136 -12.49 -4.99 10.85
CA PRO A 136 -11.07 -5.05 11.19
C PRO A 136 -10.13 -5.22 10.00
N ALA A 137 -10.51 -6.01 9.00
CA ALA A 137 -9.69 -6.24 7.80
C ALA A 137 -10.01 -5.24 6.68
N CYS A 138 -8.98 -4.60 6.10
CA CYS A 138 -9.10 -3.54 5.09
C CYS A 138 -9.93 -3.96 3.88
N TYR A 139 -9.68 -5.15 3.35
CA TYR A 139 -10.37 -5.64 2.17
C TYR A 139 -11.82 -6.08 2.42
N LEU A 140 -12.17 -6.32 3.67
CA LEU A 140 -13.53 -6.72 4.08
C LEU A 140 -14.35 -5.55 4.64
N ARG A 141 -13.80 -4.35 4.67
CA ARG A 141 -14.51 -3.13 5.02
C ARG A 141 -15.51 -2.71 3.94
N GLU A 142 -16.17 -1.58 4.18
CA GLU A 142 -16.96 -0.89 3.19
C GLU A 142 -16.15 -0.70 1.91
N LEU A 143 -16.76 -0.94 0.76
CA LEU A 143 -16.21 -0.49 -0.51
C LEU A 143 -16.69 0.95 -0.72
N ASP A 144 -15.74 1.88 -0.81
CA ASP A 144 -16.02 3.32 -0.90
C ASP A 144 -15.60 3.88 -2.27
N PRO A 145 -16.57 4.41 -3.07
CA PRO A 145 -16.29 5.01 -4.38
C PRO A 145 -15.31 6.18 -4.36
N ALA A 146 -15.04 6.76 -3.18
CA ALA A 146 -14.11 7.87 -3.07
C ALA A 146 -12.65 7.44 -3.26
N HIS A 147 -12.28 6.22 -2.83
CA HIS A 147 -10.87 5.83 -2.75
C HIS A 147 -10.56 4.36 -3.02
N ASP A 148 -11.57 3.51 -3.17
CA ASP A 148 -11.35 2.10 -3.46
C ASP A 148 -11.32 1.86 -4.98
N LEU A 149 -10.32 1.11 -5.43
CA LEU A 149 -10.24 0.67 -6.82
C LEU A 149 -10.71 -0.78 -6.94
N VAL A 150 -11.42 -1.04 -8.03
CA VAL A 150 -11.95 -2.36 -8.37
C VAL A 150 -11.43 -2.83 -9.72
N GLY A 151 -11.25 -4.14 -9.85
CA GLY A 151 -10.90 -4.80 -11.09
C GLY A 151 -12.08 -4.92 -12.05
N PRO A 152 -11.88 -5.55 -13.22
CA PRO A 152 -12.90 -5.68 -14.29
C PRO A 152 -14.19 -6.37 -13.85
N ASP A 153 -14.14 -7.20 -12.82
CA ASP A 153 -15.30 -7.94 -12.28
C ASP A 153 -15.95 -7.25 -11.06
N GLY A 154 -15.44 -6.07 -10.67
CA GLY A 154 -15.96 -5.27 -9.56
C GLY A 154 -15.52 -5.74 -8.17
N ARG A 155 -14.54 -6.67 -8.07
CA ARG A 155 -13.85 -6.99 -6.81
C ARG A 155 -12.78 -5.96 -6.51
N LYS A 156 -12.51 -5.73 -5.22
CA LYS A 156 -11.50 -4.78 -4.78
C LYS A 156 -10.10 -5.26 -5.19
N ILE A 157 -9.33 -4.39 -5.84
CA ILE A 157 -7.96 -4.66 -6.31
C ILE A 157 -6.92 -3.79 -5.60
N ALA A 158 -7.34 -2.67 -5.02
CA ALA A 158 -6.44 -1.79 -4.29
C ALA A 158 -7.12 -1.14 -3.08
N GLY A 159 -6.38 -1.03 -2.00
CA GLY A 159 -6.75 -0.27 -0.81
C GLY A 159 -5.88 0.97 -0.68
N ASN A 160 -6.50 2.14 -0.48
CA ASN A 160 -5.81 3.42 -0.41
C ASN A 160 -6.17 4.18 0.85
N ALA A 161 -5.21 4.89 1.40
CA ALA A 161 -5.42 5.72 2.58
C ALA A 161 -4.61 7.01 2.50
N GLN A 162 -5.18 8.10 3.02
CA GLN A 162 -4.52 9.39 3.12
C GLN A 162 -4.29 9.78 4.58
N TYR A 163 -3.17 10.43 4.80
CA TYR A 163 -2.87 11.19 5.99
C TYR A 163 -2.50 12.62 5.58
N ARG A 164 -3.10 13.61 6.23
CA ARG A 164 -2.86 15.00 5.88
C ARG A 164 -2.51 15.79 7.12
N THR A 165 -1.36 16.42 7.08
CA THR A 165 -0.97 17.46 8.02
C THR A 165 -1.32 18.84 7.46
N ARG A 166 -0.90 19.89 8.15
CA ARG A 166 -1.03 21.25 7.63
C ARG A 166 -0.20 21.47 6.36
N ASP A 167 0.98 20.87 6.32
CA ASP A 167 2.02 21.21 5.34
C ASP A 167 2.24 20.09 4.29
N ALA A 168 1.85 18.85 4.60
CA ALA A 168 2.03 17.71 3.71
C ALA A 168 0.79 16.81 3.62
N ILE A 169 0.63 16.17 2.46
CA ILE A 169 -0.27 15.04 2.23
C ILE A 169 0.56 13.79 1.98
N VAL A 170 0.18 12.71 2.63
CA VAL A 170 0.71 11.36 2.37
C VAL A 170 -0.45 10.51 1.88
N GLN A 171 -0.37 10.07 0.66
CA GLN A 171 -1.23 9.05 0.06
C GLN A 171 -0.42 7.79 -0.07
N HIS A 172 -0.88 6.69 0.50
CA HIS A 172 -0.29 5.39 0.24
C HIS A 172 -1.34 4.34 -0.08
N GLY A 173 -0.95 3.32 -0.79
CA GLY A 173 -1.82 2.24 -1.22
C GLY A 173 -1.10 0.91 -1.27
N SER A 174 -1.93 -0.12 -1.21
CA SER A 174 -1.59 -1.52 -1.41
C SER A 174 -2.36 -2.00 -2.63
N LEU A 175 -1.63 -2.48 -3.62
CA LEU A 175 -2.14 -2.96 -4.89
C LEU A 175 -2.00 -4.48 -4.89
N SER A 176 -3.11 -5.21 -4.96
CA SER A 176 -3.09 -6.66 -5.00
C SER A 176 -2.63 -7.13 -6.37
N PHE A 177 -1.37 -7.59 -6.45
CA PHE A 177 -0.86 -8.28 -7.63
C PHE A 177 -1.43 -9.69 -7.70
N ASP A 178 -1.44 -10.38 -6.55
CA ASP A 178 -2.04 -11.68 -6.32
C ASP A 178 -2.74 -11.70 -4.95
N VAL A 179 -3.46 -12.76 -4.62
CA VAL A 179 -4.22 -12.87 -3.36
C VAL A 179 -3.87 -14.17 -2.64
N ASP A 180 -3.36 -14.07 -1.42
CA ASP A 180 -3.24 -15.18 -0.46
C ASP A 180 -4.26 -14.99 0.67
N ALA A 181 -5.50 -15.43 0.42
CA ALA A 181 -6.61 -15.27 1.34
C ALA A 181 -6.39 -16.03 2.66
N GLU A 182 -5.79 -17.21 2.61
CA GLU A 182 -5.55 -18.04 3.80
C GLU A 182 -4.55 -17.36 4.76
N THR A 183 -3.41 -16.89 4.24
CA THR A 183 -2.43 -16.17 5.05
C THR A 183 -2.97 -14.83 5.50
N HIS A 184 -3.71 -14.11 4.64
CA HIS A 184 -4.34 -12.84 5.02
C HIS A 184 -5.27 -13.00 6.21
N LEU A 185 -6.18 -13.97 6.15
CA LEU A 185 -7.14 -14.25 7.24
C LEU A 185 -6.45 -14.83 8.46
N GLY A 186 -5.43 -15.66 8.28
CA GLY A 186 -4.63 -16.23 9.38
C GLY A 186 -3.96 -15.17 10.27
N CYS A 187 -3.70 -13.97 9.76
CA CYS A 187 -3.18 -12.86 10.56
C CYS A 187 -4.18 -12.32 11.62
N PHE A 188 -5.43 -12.77 11.61
CA PHE A 188 -6.48 -12.24 12.47
C PHE A 188 -7.02 -13.29 13.42
N GLU A 189 -7.36 -12.87 14.64
CA GLU A 189 -8.07 -13.68 15.63
C GLU A 189 -9.51 -13.96 15.17
N ASP A 190 -9.84 -15.24 14.98
CA ASP A 190 -11.19 -15.74 14.68
C ASP A 190 -11.98 -14.92 13.63
N PRO A 191 -11.46 -14.67 12.41
CA PRO A 191 -12.18 -13.92 11.41
C PRO A 191 -13.49 -14.66 11.03
N PRO A 192 -14.63 -13.94 10.93
CA PRO A 192 -15.93 -14.57 10.68
C PRO A 192 -16.19 -14.90 9.20
N VAL A 193 -15.15 -15.02 8.40
CA VAL A 193 -15.20 -15.25 6.94
C VAL A 193 -14.23 -16.36 6.55
N THR A 194 -14.54 -17.08 5.51
CA THR A 194 -13.68 -18.08 4.87
C THR A 194 -12.80 -17.46 3.78
N ALA A 195 -11.77 -18.18 3.33
CA ALA A 195 -10.93 -17.76 2.21
C ALA A 195 -11.77 -17.57 0.92
N ASP A 196 -12.71 -18.47 0.63
CA ASP A 196 -13.61 -18.36 -0.52
C ASP A 196 -14.43 -17.05 -0.48
N GLU A 197 -14.99 -16.70 0.70
CA GLU A 197 -15.76 -15.45 0.87
C GLU A 197 -14.85 -14.20 0.78
N PHE A 198 -13.58 -14.31 1.17
CA PHE A 198 -12.60 -13.25 0.97
C PHE A 198 -12.31 -13.04 -0.52
N GLU A 199 -12.07 -14.11 -1.28
CA GLU A 199 -11.80 -14.07 -2.71
C GLU A 199 -13.01 -13.61 -3.54
N GLU A 200 -14.24 -13.76 -3.05
CA GLU A 200 -15.43 -13.13 -3.65
C GLU A 200 -15.41 -11.59 -3.54
N ARG A 201 -14.59 -11.03 -2.65
CA ARG A 201 -14.49 -9.59 -2.38
C ARG A 201 -13.24 -8.94 -2.99
N VAL A 202 -12.15 -9.70 -3.11
CA VAL A 202 -10.82 -9.22 -3.48
C VAL A 202 -10.31 -9.98 -4.70
N CYS A 203 -9.56 -9.30 -5.55
CA CYS A 203 -8.88 -9.90 -6.69
C CYS A 203 -7.44 -9.39 -6.80
N GLY A 204 -6.60 -10.18 -7.46
CA GLY A 204 -5.25 -9.77 -7.85
C GLY A 204 -5.18 -9.39 -9.33
N ALA A 205 -4.27 -8.50 -9.68
CA ALA A 205 -4.05 -8.09 -11.07
C ALA A 205 -3.67 -9.26 -11.98
N LEU A 206 -2.98 -10.26 -11.43
CA LEU A 206 -2.54 -11.44 -12.17
C LEU A 206 -3.70 -12.30 -12.70
N GLU A 207 -4.86 -12.30 -12.00
CA GLU A 207 -6.05 -13.05 -12.43
C GLU A 207 -6.58 -12.62 -13.80
N PHE A 208 -6.36 -11.35 -14.18
CA PHE A 208 -6.85 -10.77 -15.43
C PHE A 208 -5.82 -10.79 -16.56
N ARG A 209 -4.63 -11.39 -16.31
CA ARG A 209 -3.61 -11.56 -17.35
C ARG A 209 -3.79 -12.90 -18.06
N GLU A 210 -3.78 -12.86 -19.39
CA GLU A 210 -3.87 -14.08 -20.18
C GLU A 210 -2.59 -14.92 -20.03
N HIS A 211 -2.77 -16.22 -19.87
CA HIS A 211 -1.68 -17.20 -19.70
C HIS A 211 -0.73 -17.30 -20.93
N ASP A 212 -1.15 -16.76 -22.07
CA ASP A 212 -0.43 -16.91 -23.34
C ASP A 212 0.86 -16.06 -23.41
N ASP A 213 0.96 -14.96 -22.66
CA ASP A 213 2.16 -14.10 -22.64
C ASP A 213 3.39 -14.78 -22.02
N VAL A 214 3.18 -15.78 -21.17
CA VAL A 214 4.24 -16.53 -20.47
C VAL A 214 4.86 -17.63 -21.36
N VAL A 215 4.11 -18.17 -22.31
CA VAL A 215 4.53 -19.29 -23.16
C VAL A 215 5.54 -18.84 -24.23
N GLU A 216 5.47 -17.59 -24.70
CA GLU A 216 6.40 -17.08 -25.72
C GLU A 216 7.83 -16.84 -25.18
N THR A 217 8.00 -16.62 -23.88
CA THR A 217 9.31 -16.31 -23.29
C THR A 217 10.12 -17.56 -22.88
N GLY A 218 9.52 -18.75 -22.85
CA GLY A 218 10.20 -19.99 -22.44
C GLY A 218 10.57 -20.04 -20.96
N VAL A 219 10.03 -19.14 -20.14
CA VAL A 219 10.23 -19.06 -18.69
C VAL A 219 9.17 -19.94 -18.01
N GLY A 220 9.57 -20.80 -17.07
CA GLY A 220 8.62 -21.62 -16.31
C GLY A 220 7.63 -20.77 -15.47
N ALA A 221 6.56 -21.39 -14.96
CA ALA A 221 5.47 -20.68 -14.26
C ALA A 221 5.91 -19.68 -13.18
N LEU A 222 6.92 -20.03 -12.37
CA LEU A 222 7.48 -19.12 -11.36
C LEU A 222 8.18 -17.90 -11.97
N GLY A 223 8.90 -18.08 -13.07
CA GLY A 223 9.54 -16.97 -13.79
C GLY A 223 8.51 -16.06 -14.48
N GLY A 224 7.36 -16.61 -14.87
CA GLY A 224 6.24 -15.83 -15.40
C GLY A 224 5.62 -14.91 -14.36
N TYR A 225 5.43 -15.41 -13.14
CA TYR A 225 4.93 -14.63 -12.02
C TYR A 225 5.80 -13.40 -11.73
N ASP A 226 7.10 -13.62 -11.53
CA ASP A 226 8.05 -12.53 -11.25
C ASP A 226 8.16 -11.54 -12.42
N LEU A 227 8.04 -12.02 -13.65
CA LEU A 227 8.07 -11.16 -14.85
C LEU A 227 6.85 -10.25 -14.91
N HIS A 228 5.63 -10.77 -14.65
CA HIS A 228 4.41 -9.97 -14.62
C HIS A 228 4.43 -8.96 -13.48
N ARG A 229 4.87 -9.37 -12.28
CA ARG A 229 5.00 -8.45 -11.15
C ARG A 229 5.97 -7.31 -11.46
N SER A 230 7.17 -7.63 -11.97
CA SER A 230 8.17 -6.62 -12.35
C SER A 230 7.67 -5.70 -13.47
N ARG A 231 6.81 -6.19 -14.35
CA ARG A 231 6.20 -5.38 -15.40
C ARG A 231 5.21 -4.36 -14.81
N LEU A 232 4.33 -4.79 -13.88
CA LEU A 232 3.40 -3.86 -13.23
C LEU A 232 4.15 -2.82 -12.39
N VAL A 233 5.23 -3.23 -11.69
CA VAL A 233 6.09 -2.28 -10.96
C VAL A 233 6.68 -1.23 -11.90
N ALA A 234 7.23 -1.65 -13.05
CA ALA A 234 7.78 -0.71 -14.02
C ALA A 234 6.70 0.23 -14.61
N ASP A 235 5.52 -0.30 -14.93
CA ASP A 235 4.40 0.51 -15.43
C ASP A 235 3.94 1.54 -14.37
N LEU A 236 3.99 1.19 -13.07
CA LEU A 236 3.71 2.12 -11.95
C LEU A 236 4.81 3.19 -11.79
N GLU A 237 6.08 2.80 -11.86
CA GLU A 237 7.20 3.75 -11.80
C GLU A 237 7.13 4.77 -12.95
N ASP A 238 6.88 4.30 -14.15
CA ASP A 238 6.75 5.16 -15.35
C ASP A 238 5.56 6.11 -15.19
N ALA A 239 4.38 5.62 -14.84
CA ALA A 239 3.17 6.45 -14.69
C ALA A 239 3.31 7.49 -13.56
N LEU A 240 3.84 7.10 -12.40
CA LEU A 240 4.09 8.01 -11.28
C LEU A 240 5.14 9.07 -11.63
N SER A 241 6.21 8.67 -12.32
CA SER A 241 7.26 9.61 -12.79
C SER A 241 6.72 10.60 -13.79
N GLU A 242 5.94 10.16 -14.80
CA GLU A 242 5.36 11.02 -15.81
C GLU A 242 4.33 11.98 -15.19
N TRP A 243 3.43 11.47 -14.35
CA TRP A 243 2.42 12.27 -13.67
C TRP A 243 3.01 13.36 -12.79
N ALA A 244 4.05 13.04 -12.00
CA ALA A 244 4.71 13.98 -11.09
C ALA A 244 5.75 14.87 -11.81
N GLY A 245 6.22 14.49 -13.01
CA GLY A 245 7.41 15.05 -13.61
C GLY A 245 8.65 14.79 -12.77
N ALA A 246 8.71 13.61 -12.11
CA ALA A 246 9.76 13.26 -11.18
C ALA A 246 10.99 12.71 -11.90
N GLU A 247 12.17 13.03 -11.38
CA GLU A 247 13.43 12.35 -11.74
C GLU A 247 13.73 11.25 -10.71
N GLU A 248 14.42 10.19 -11.15
CA GLU A 248 14.90 9.15 -10.24
C GLU A 248 15.82 9.76 -9.18
N GLY A 249 15.58 9.38 -7.93
CA GLY A 249 16.31 9.88 -6.77
C GLY A 249 16.45 8.82 -5.69
N GLU A 250 17.12 9.17 -4.63
CA GLU A 250 17.39 8.31 -3.49
C GLU A 250 17.18 9.09 -2.18
N TRP A 251 17.10 8.38 -1.09
CA TRP A 251 17.09 8.97 0.25
C TRP A 251 18.46 9.57 0.56
N THR A 252 18.48 10.76 1.15
CA THR A 252 19.71 11.35 1.65
C THR A 252 20.15 10.67 2.96
N ASP A 253 21.44 10.75 3.31
CA ASP A 253 21.94 10.24 4.59
C ASP A 253 21.14 10.80 5.78
N ALA A 254 20.78 12.08 5.74
CA ALA A 254 20.02 12.74 6.80
C ALA A 254 18.57 12.17 6.91
N GLU A 255 17.92 11.86 5.80
CA GLU A 255 16.61 11.23 5.80
C GLU A 255 16.69 9.79 6.32
N THR A 256 17.70 9.05 5.92
CA THR A 256 17.93 7.68 6.40
C THR A 256 18.21 7.65 7.91
N ASP A 257 19.06 8.54 8.41
CA ASP A 257 19.33 8.67 9.83
C ASP A 257 18.05 9.03 10.60
N ARG A 258 17.26 9.98 10.07
CA ARG A 258 15.98 10.39 10.67
C ARG A 258 14.95 9.25 10.67
N ALA A 259 14.87 8.46 9.60
CA ALA A 259 14.01 7.29 9.53
C ALA A 259 14.39 6.25 10.61
N GLY A 260 15.68 6.06 10.87
CA GLY A 260 16.17 5.22 11.96
C GLY A 260 15.71 5.72 13.34
N GLU A 261 15.75 7.02 13.59
CA GLU A 261 15.26 7.61 14.85
C GLU A 261 13.74 7.40 15.03
N ILE A 262 12.97 7.63 13.96
CA ILE A 262 11.51 7.43 13.97
C ILE A 262 11.15 5.95 14.13
N LEU A 263 11.87 5.06 13.45
CA LEU A 263 11.71 3.62 13.58
C LEU A 263 11.88 3.17 15.03
N ASP A 264 12.99 3.56 15.66
CA ASP A 264 13.31 3.16 17.04
C ASP A 264 12.29 3.75 18.04
N ALA A 265 11.87 4.99 17.84
CA ALA A 265 10.99 5.68 18.76
C ALA A 265 9.51 5.26 18.59
N LYS A 266 9.06 4.97 17.37
CA LYS A 266 7.64 4.83 17.03
C LYS A 266 7.30 3.50 16.37
N TYR A 267 7.68 3.30 15.10
CA TYR A 267 7.16 2.19 14.31
C TYR A 267 7.66 0.81 14.73
N GLY A 268 8.78 0.71 15.45
CA GLY A 268 9.29 -0.49 16.10
C GLY A 268 8.86 -0.64 17.56
N ALA A 269 8.12 0.32 18.13
CA ALA A 269 7.77 0.33 19.55
C ALA A 269 6.36 -0.22 19.81
N ASP A 270 6.20 -1.09 20.83
CA ASP A 270 4.93 -1.65 21.24
C ASP A 270 3.91 -0.57 21.66
N GLU A 271 4.37 0.54 22.21
CA GLU A 271 3.54 1.69 22.59
C GLU A 271 2.76 2.24 21.41
N TRP A 272 3.37 2.28 20.21
CA TRP A 272 2.69 2.67 18.99
C TRP A 272 1.95 1.50 18.36
N VAL A 273 2.64 0.38 18.10
CA VAL A 273 2.08 -0.74 17.33
C VAL A 273 0.86 -1.32 18.04
N ARG A 274 0.96 -1.59 19.34
CA ARG A 274 -0.12 -2.18 20.15
C ARG A 274 -0.96 -1.12 20.88
N GLY A 275 -0.31 -0.09 21.40
CA GLY A 275 -0.92 0.90 22.29
C GLY A 275 -1.54 2.12 21.62
N ARG A 276 -1.25 2.38 20.34
CA ARG A 276 -1.66 3.59 19.61
C ARG A 276 -1.20 4.91 20.27
N THR A 277 -0.13 4.84 21.05
CA THR A 277 0.45 6.02 21.67
C THR A 277 1.59 6.50 20.79
N ASP A 278 1.46 7.70 20.22
CA ASP A 278 2.53 8.30 19.45
C ASP A 278 3.59 8.87 20.40
N PRO A 279 4.79 8.33 20.42
CA PRO A 279 5.84 8.83 21.32
C PRO A 279 6.52 10.12 20.83
N LEU A 280 6.18 10.57 19.61
CA LEU A 280 6.74 11.78 18.99
C LEU A 280 5.80 12.98 19.11
N ASP A 281 4.57 12.80 19.62
CA ASP A 281 3.57 13.86 19.88
C ASP A 281 3.86 14.66 21.15
#